data_ba600fa4fac7dbc343f59c842738a37e
#
_entry.id   ba600fa4fac7dbc343f59c842738a37e
#
_cell.length_a   1.000
_cell.length_b   1.000
_cell.length_c   1.000
_cell.angle_alpha   90.00
_cell.angle_beta   90.00
_cell.angle_gamma   90.00
#
_symmetry.space_group_name_H-M   'P 1'
#
loop_
_entity.id
_entity.type
_entity.pdbx_description
1 polymer ?
#
loop_
_entity_poly.entity_id
_entity_poly.type
_entity_poly.pdbx_seq_one_letter_code
_entity_poly.pdbx_strand_id
1 'polypeptide(L)'
;MSEIVREELSYDVVIVGAGPAGLSTAIKLKQLNSELSVCILEKSSEVGAHILSGNVFETKALDELIPNWKNLDSPIKTDVRSEDFLFYTNNKSIKIPNFLLPKALQNHGNYIISLSNLCKWLGEFAENLGVEIFPGFAASKLIYDESNQVIGVQTGDMGLDKENNPKDNFEPGINIKGKVTVLSEGCRGHLGKEALKKFNLDKNNKSPQQYGIGFKEIWEISPENHSLGKVSHSVGWPLSNDIYGGSFCYHAENNQIYLGYVIGLDYKNPYLSPYDEFQQFKTHPDVKKLLQGGKRISYGARALIEGGLQSLPQMHMPGALLIGCDAGTLNMPKIKGSHTAMKSGIIAAEVIENHISKNEDLSSYEDKFKNSWVYKELHQARNVKPSFQWGLIPAMIFTGIDQKLFGGKLPFTLQHKHADHETLIPAKDAKKISYPKYDGVLTFDKPSSVYLSGTNHADDQPCHLLLNDKDLSTTYTIEEYDEPAQRYCPAGVYEVESVSYTHLRAHETLRYLVCRLLLE
;
A
#
# COMPACT_ATOMS: atom_id res chain seq x y z
N MET A 1 -33.76 -6.82 18.77
CA MET A 1 -33.76 -6.41 17.36
C MET A 1 -34.12 -7.62 16.54
N SER A 2 -35.07 -7.51 15.60
CA SER A 2 -35.35 -8.60 14.65
C SER A 2 -34.06 -8.86 13.85
N GLU A 3 -33.75 -10.12 13.63
CA GLU A 3 -32.60 -10.53 12.83
C GLU A 3 -32.75 -9.93 11.41
N ILE A 4 -31.76 -9.18 10.96
CA ILE A 4 -31.81 -8.54 9.64
C ILE A 4 -31.62 -9.64 8.59
N VAL A 5 -32.64 -9.87 7.79
CA VAL A 5 -32.58 -10.80 6.65
C VAL A 5 -31.71 -10.15 5.57
N ARG A 6 -30.64 -10.84 5.17
CA ARG A 6 -29.70 -10.38 4.15
C ARG A 6 -29.88 -11.17 2.86
N GLU A 7 -29.79 -10.47 1.75
CA GLU A 7 -29.72 -11.13 0.44
C GLU A 7 -28.46 -11.99 0.36
N GLU A 8 -28.53 -13.10 -0.38
CA GLU A 8 -27.45 -14.05 -0.54
C GLU A 8 -27.14 -14.28 -2.01
N LEU A 9 -25.89 -14.05 -2.41
CA LEU A 9 -25.35 -14.37 -3.72
C LEU A 9 -24.32 -15.49 -3.61
N SER A 10 -24.18 -16.30 -4.65
CA SER A 10 -23.22 -17.41 -4.66
C SER A 10 -22.40 -17.43 -5.93
N TYR A 11 -21.08 -17.59 -5.77
CA TYR A 11 -20.11 -17.70 -6.86
C TYR A 11 -19.17 -18.88 -6.61
N ASP A 12 -18.42 -19.27 -7.63
CA ASP A 12 -17.31 -20.20 -7.42
C ASP A 12 -16.15 -19.51 -6.69
N VAL A 13 -15.85 -18.26 -7.06
CA VAL A 13 -14.75 -17.49 -6.46
C VAL A 13 -15.19 -16.08 -6.14
N VAL A 14 -14.97 -15.67 -4.88
CA VAL A 14 -15.19 -14.30 -4.40
C VAL A 14 -13.84 -13.64 -4.15
N ILE A 15 -13.58 -12.50 -4.80
CA ILE A 15 -12.34 -11.74 -4.68
C ILE A 15 -12.63 -10.41 -3.99
N VAL A 16 -11.86 -10.08 -2.95
CA VAL A 16 -11.97 -8.81 -2.23
C VAL A 16 -10.84 -7.88 -2.65
N GLY A 17 -11.20 -6.81 -3.36
CA GLY A 17 -10.30 -5.78 -3.87
C GLY A 17 -9.99 -5.89 -5.37
N ALA A 18 -10.37 -4.85 -6.13
CA ALA A 18 -10.08 -4.69 -7.56
C ALA A 18 -8.71 -4.01 -7.82
N GLY A 19 -7.71 -4.37 -7.03
CA GLY A 19 -6.32 -3.99 -7.27
C GLY A 19 -5.62 -4.94 -8.25
N PRO A 20 -4.31 -4.70 -8.54
CA PRO A 20 -3.56 -5.52 -9.48
C PRO A 20 -3.57 -7.03 -9.18
N ALA A 21 -3.56 -7.42 -7.89
CA ALA A 21 -3.60 -8.82 -7.49
C ALA A 21 -4.97 -9.47 -7.78
N GLY A 22 -6.06 -8.85 -7.30
CA GLY A 22 -7.42 -9.38 -7.48
C GLY A 22 -7.83 -9.45 -8.95
N LEU A 23 -7.58 -8.39 -9.72
CA LEU A 23 -7.87 -8.35 -11.15
C LEU A 23 -7.08 -9.41 -11.93
N SER A 24 -5.79 -9.59 -11.58
CA SER A 24 -4.98 -10.64 -12.21
C SER A 24 -5.48 -12.04 -11.88
N THR A 25 -5.98 -12.25 -10.66
CA THR A 25 -6.60 -13.53 -10.27
C THR A 25 -7.84 -13.79 -11.10
N ALA A 26 -8.75 -12.83 -11.18
CA ALA A 26 -10.00 -12.98 -11.91
C ALA A 26 -9.79 -13.24 -13.40
N ILE A 27 -8.93 -12.43 -14.06
CA ILE A 27 -8.58 -12.59 -15.47
C ILE A 27 -8.01 -13.99 -15.70
N LYS A 28 -7.04 -14.41 -14.88
CA LYS A 28 -6.38 -15.71 -15.05
C LYS A 28 -7.34 -16.88 -14.82
N LEU A 29 -8.25 -16.80 -13.85
CA LEU A 29 -9.30 -17.79 -13.62
C LEU A 29 -10.17 -17.98 -14.87
N LYS A 30 -10.67 -16.88 -15.43
CA LYS A 30 -11.51 -16.92 -16.64
C LYS A 30 -10.75 -17.41 -17.87
N GLN A 31 -9.44 -17.17 -17.96
CA GLN A 31 -8.57 -17.74 -18.99
C GLN A 31 -8.37 -19.25 -18.84
N LEU A 32 -8.32 -19.76 -17.61
CA LEU A 32 -8.15 -21.18 -17.32
C LEU A 32 -9.47 -21.95 -17.47
N ASN A 33 -10.57 -21.36 -17.00
CA ASN A 33 -11.88 -21.95 -17.05
C ASN A 33 -12.96 -20.85 -17.15
N SER A 34 -13.51 -20.70 -18.35
CA SER A 34 -14.55 -19.70 -18.66
C SER A 34 -15.86 -19.91 -17.93
N GLU A 35 -16.13 -21.15 -17.48
CA GLU A 35 -17.40 -21.53 -16.83
C GLU A 35 -17.45 -21.11 -15.35
N LEU A 36 -16.31 -20.81 -14.73
CA LEU A 36 -16.29 -20.36 -13.34
C LEU A 36 -17.04 -19.04 -13.17
N SER A 37 -17.95 -18.99 -12.21
CA SER A 37 -18.55 -17.75 -11.74
C SER A 37 -17.59 -17.04 -10.79
N VAL A 38 -17.16 -15.83 -11.19
CA VAL A 38 -16.16 -15.04 -10.44
C VAL A 38 -16.70 -13.65 -10.19
N CYS A 39 -16.69 -13.20 -8.94
CA CYS A 39 -16.98 -11.82 -8.62
C CYS A 39 -15.85 -11.12 -7.89
N ILE A 40 -15.77 -9.81 -8.05
CA ILE A 40 -14.83 -8.92 -7.34
C ILE A 40 -15.63 -7.86 -6.59
N LEU A 41 -15.35 -7.70 -5.31
CA LEU A 41 -15.86 -6.59 -4.50
C LEU A 41 -14.82 -5.47 -4.45
N GLU A 42 -15.24 -4.26 -4.77
CA GLU A 42 -14.39 -3.07 -4.68
C GLU A 42 -15.09 -1.98 -3.84
N LYS A 43 -14.39 -1.49 -2.83
CA LYS A 43 -14.96 -0.49 -1.91
C LYS A 43 -15.11 0.91 -2.52
N SER A 44 -14.31 1.23 -3.55
CA SER A 44 -14.43 2.51 -4.25
C SER A 44 -15.60 2.51 -5.21
N SER A 45 -16.11 3.69 -5.54
CA SER A 45 -17.23 3.89 -6.48
C SER A 45 -16.95 3.41 -7.91
N GLU A 46 -15.69 3.27 -8.27
CA GLU A 46 -15.21 2.67 -9.53
C GLU A 46 -13.83 2.03 -9.33
N VAL A 47 -13.48 1.09 -10.20
CA VAL A 47 -12.17 0.43 -10.15
C VAL A 47 -11.05 1.46 -10.34
N GLY A 48 -10.10 1.49 -9.41
CA GLY A 48 -8.95 2.39 -9.45
C GLY A 48 -9.14 3.76 -8.80
N ALA A 49 -10.36 4.17 -8.41
CA ALA A 49 -10.61 5.50 -7.84
C ALA A 49 -9.82 5.76 -6.53
N HIS A 50 -9.57 4.75 -5.73
CA HIS A 50 -8.77 4.87 -4.51
C HIS A 50 -7.26 4.67 -4.74
N ILE A 51 -6.82 4.60 -5.98
CA ILE A 51 -5.40 4.43 -6.32
C ILE A 51 -4.86 5.75 -6.85
N LEU A 52 -4.02 6.43 -6.04
CA LEU A 52 -3.32 7.61 -6.53
C LEU A 52 -2.32 7.22 -7.62
N SER A 53 -2.40 7.90 -8.75
CA SER A 53 -1.55 7.66 -9.92
C SER A 53 -0.07 7.79 -9.64
N GLY A 54 0.72 7.17 -10.50
CA GLY A 54 2.16 7.28 -10.56
C GLY A 54 2.88 6.10 -9.93
N ASN A 55 3.43 5.29 -10.80
CA ASN A 55 4.39 4.29 -10.40
C ASN A 55 5.29 3.94 -11.59
N VAL A 56 6.46 3.41 -11.29
CA VAL A 56 7.28 2.72 -12.28
C VAL A 56 6.85 1.26 -12.30
N PHE A 57 6.33 0.82 -13.44
CA PHE A 57 5.72 -0.48 -13.63
C PHE A 57 6.63 -1.43 -14.41
N GLU A 58 6.88 -2.61 -13.84
CA GLU A 58 7.56 -3.73 -14.50
C GLU A 58 6.52 -4.67 -15.11
N THR A 59 6.57 -4.88 -16.43
CA THR A 59 5.51 -5.56 -17.17
C THR A 59 5.52 -7.08 -17.05
N LYS A 60 6.55 -7.67 -16.44
CA LYS A 60 6.79 -9.12 -16.41
C LYS A 60 5.56 -9.97 -16.07
N ALA A 61 4.78 -9.58 -15.06
CA ALA A 61 3.56 -10.31 -14.72
C ALA A 61 2.43 -10.05 -15.73
N LEU A 62 2.35 -8.85 -16.29
CA LEU A 62 1.41 -8.53 -17.35
C LEU A 62 1.73 -9.27 -18.65
N ASP A 63 3.00 -9.40 -18.99
CA ASP A 63 3.46 -10.17 -20.15
C ASP A 63 3.05 -11.66 -20.04
N GLU A 64 3.00 -12.21 -18.82
CA GLU A 64 2.49 -13.55 -18.57
C GLU A 64 0.95 -13.63 -18.61
N LEU A 65 0.26 -12.60 -18.12
CA LEU A 65 -1.21 -12.58 -18.00
C LEU A 65 -1.89 -12.26 -19.32
N ILE A 66 -1.40 -11.25 -20.04
CA ILE A 66 -1.95 -10.74 -21.30
C ILE A 66 -0.77 -10.52 -22.27
N PRO A 67 -0.24 -11.58 -22.91
CA PRO A 67 0.98 -11.47 -23.72
C PRO A 67 0.91 -10.44 -24.86
N ASN A 68 -0.27 -10.18 -25.37
CA ASN A 68 -0.53 -9.24 -26.47
C ASN A 68 -0.96 -7.84 -26.01
N TRP A 69 -0.78 -7.47 -24.74
CA TRP A 69 -1.22 -6.19 -24.17
C TRP A 69 -0.73 -4.96 -24.96
N LYS A 70 0.42 -5.05 -25.62
CA LYS A 70 0.98 -3.97 -26.45
C LYS A 70 0.16 -3.69 -27.71
N ASN A 71 -0.60 -4.67 -28.17
CA ASN A 71 -1.48 -4.55 -29.36
C ASN A 71 -2.91 -4.17 -28.97
N LEU A 72 -3.19 -4.09 -27.67
CA LEU A 72 -4.46 -3.62 -27.13
C LEU A 72 -4.32 -2.13 -26.76
N ASP A 73 -5.44 -1.43 -26.61
CA ASP A 73 -5.41 -0.02 -26.17
C ASP A 73 -5.14 0.07 -24.66
N SER A 74 -3.96 -0.39 -24.24
CA SER A 74 -3.54 -0.33 -22.84
C SER A 74 -3.07 1.07 -22.45
N PRO A 75 -3.21 1.47 -21.17
CA PRO A 75 -2.76 2.78 -20.70
C PRO A 75 -1.24 2.84 -20.45
N ILE A 76 -0.48 1.85 -20.89
CA ILE A 76 0.98 1.77 -20.69
C ILE A 76 1.68 2.36 -21.91
N LYS A 77 1.93 3.67 -21.89
CA LYS A 77 2.45 4.42 -23.04
C LYS A 77 3.87 4.98 -22.84
N THR A 78 4.24 5.37 -21.59
CA THR A 78 5.48 6.10 -21.30
C THR A 78 6.58 5.16 -20.81
N ASP A 79 7.52 4.85 -21.69
CA ASP A 79 8.74 4.10 -21.35
C ASP A 79 9.71 4.90 -20.48
N VAL A 80 10.47 4.24 -19.62
CA VAL A 80 11.55 4.87 -18.87
C VAL A 80 12.73 5.15 -19.81
N ARG A 81 13.04 6.44 -20.03
CA ARG A 81 14.08 6.92 -20.97
C ARG A 81 15.36 7.30 -20.28
N SER A 82 15.28 7.78 -19.05
CA SER A 82 16.45 8.13 -18.24
C SER A 82 16.18 7.94 -16.76
N GLU A 83 17.23 7.71 -15.98
CA GLU A 83 17.11 7.51 -14.55
C GLU A 83 18.25 8.15 -13.78
N ASP A 84 17.90 8.68 -12.61
CA ASP A 84 18.85 9.24 -11.65
C ASP A 84 18.62 8.62 -10.26
N PHE A 85 19.71 8.35 -9.56
CA PHE A 85 19.67 8.08 -8.12
C PHE A 85 20.48 9.16 -7.40
N LEU A 86 19.82 9.90 -6.50
CA LEU A 86 20.36 11.10 -5.88
C LEU A 86 20.58 10.90 -4.38
N PHE A 87 21.67 11.41 -3.88
CA PHE A 87 21.87 11.60 -2.45
C PHE A 87 21.73 13.09 -2.14
N TYR A 88 20.71 13.45 -1.36
CA TYR A 88 20.49 14.83 -0.96
C TYR A 88 21.22 15.17 0.33
N THR A 89 21.88 16.32 0.32
CA THR A 89 22.33 17.07 1.51
C THR A 89 21.42 18.27 1.68
N ASN A 90 21.60 19.11 2.68
CA ASN A 90 20.73 20.28 2.93
C ASN A 90 20.55 21.21 1.72
N ASN A 91 21.53 21.31 0.84
CA ASN A 91 21.54 22.30 -0.25
C ASN A 91 22.13 21.80 -1.58
N LYS A 92 22.51 20.55 -1.65
CA LYS A 92 23.10 19.94 -2.88
C LYS A 92 22.57 18.52 -3.06
N SER A 93 22.40 18.12 -4.31
CA SER A 93 22.21 16.73 -4.69
C SER A 93 23.48 16.16 -5.30
N ILE A 94 23.79 14.91 -4.95
CA ILE A 94 24.92 14.16 -5.49
C ILE A 94 24.34 12.99 -6.27
N LYS A 95 24.59 12.95 -7.58
CA LYS A 95 24.16 11.83 -8.41
C LYS A 95 25.06 10.62 -8.19
N ILE A 96 24.45 9.50 -7.80
CA ILE A 96 25.14 8.21 -7.70
C ILE A 96 25.18 7.59 -9.09
N PRO A 97 26.36 7.25 -9.62
CA PRO A 97 26.47 6.65 -10.94
C PRO A 97 25.70 5.32 -11.04
N ASN A 98 24.94 5.14 -12.11
CA ASN A 98 24.07 3.96 -12.30
C ASN A 98 24.83 2.63 -12.23
N PHE A 99 26.10 2.61 -12.66
CA PHE A 99 26.92 1.40 -12.58
C PHE A 99 27.22 0.97 -11.13
N LEU A 100 27.08 1.85 -10.14
CA LEU A 100 27.20 1.52 -8.72
C LEU A 100 25.89 0.99 -8.12
N LEU A 101 24.76 1.24 -8.77
CA LEU A 101 23.45 0.81 -8.28
C LEU A 101 23.22 -0.69 -8.47
N PRO A 102 22.58 -1.36 -7.51
CA PRO A 102 22.06 -2.72 -7.71
C PRO A 102 21.09 -2.77 -8.89
N LYS A 103 21.02 -3.92 -9.58
CA LYS A 103 20.07 -4.13 -10.69
C LYS A 103 18.62 -3.87 -10.28
N ALA A 104 18.27 -4.16 -9.03
CA ALA A 104 16.93 -3.92 -8.49
C ALA A 104 16.49 -2.45 -8.57
N LEU A 105 17.43 -1.50 -8.49
CA LEU A 105 17.15 -0.06 -8.57
C LEU A 105 17.18 0.48 -10.01
N GLN A 106 17.55 -0.33 -11.01
CA GLN A 106 17.55 0.08 -12.41
C GLN A 106 16.15 -0.04 -13.00
N ASN A 107 15.75 0.93 -13.82
CA ASN A 107 14.39 1.04 -14.34
C ASN A 107 14.31 0.93 -15.86
N HIS A 108 15.41 0.71 -16.55
CA HIS A 108 15.41 0.51 -18.00
C HIS A 108 14.49 -0.67 -18.39
N GLY A 109 13.63 -0.46 -19.39
CA GLY A 109 12.62 -1.43 -19.83
C GLY A 109 11.31 -1.43 -19.04
N ASN A 110 11.20 -0.59 -18.00
CA ASN A 110 9.96 -0.35 -17.28
C ASN A 110 9.18 0.83 -17.87
N TYR A 111 7.98 1.07 -17.37
CA TYR A 111 7.09 2.15 -17.80
C TYR A 111 6.67 3.02 -16.63
N ILE A 112 6.48 4.31 -16.89
CA ILE A 112 5.79 5.22 -15.96
C ILE A 112 4.32 5.16 -16.30
N ILE A 113 3.48 4.82 -15.33
CA ILE A 113 2.05 4.62 -15.55
C ILE A 113 1.20 5.29 -14.46
N SER A 114 -0.08 5.52 -14.78
CA SER A 114 -1.15 5.64 -13.80
C SER A 114 -1.61 4.24 -13.40
N LEU A 115 -1.37 3.86 -12.14
CA LEU A 115 -1.83 2.56 -11.64
C LEU A 115 -3.35 2.49 -11.56
N SER A 116 -4.02 3.61 -11.32
CA SER A 116 -5.49 3.74 -11.40
C SER A 116 -5.99 3.36 -12.79
N ASN A 117 -5.43 3.98 -13.85
CA ASN A 117 -5.82 3.68 -15.22
C ASN A 117 -5.51 2.23 -15.61
N LEU A 118 -4.40 1.67 -15.12
CA LEU A 118 -4.09 0.27 -15.36
C LEU A 118 -5.15 -0.65 -14.72
N CYS A 119 -5.55 -0.38 -13.47
CA CYS A 119 -6.58 -1.18 -12.81
C CYS A 119 -7.94 -1.04 -13.51
N LYS A 120 -8.30 0.17 -13.96
CA LYS A 120 -9.52 0.39 -14.73
C LYS A 120 -9.53 -0.44 -16.01
N TRP A 121 -8.46 -0.37 -16.80
CA TRP A 121 -8.31 -1.17 -18.01
C TRP A 121 -8.33 -2.68 -17.76
N LEU A 122 -7.67 -3.16 -16.69
CA LEU A 122 -7.73 -4.57 -16.28
C LEU A 122 -9.14 -4.96 -15.81
N GLY A 123 -9.87 -4.06 -15.16
CA GLY A 123 -11.27 -4.26 -14.77
C GLY A 123 -12.16 -4.47 -15.99
N GLU A 124 -12.10 -3.54 -16.96
CA GLU A 124 -12.82 -3.66 -18.23
C GLU A 124 -12.46 -4.96 -18.99
N PHE A 125 -11.18 -5.34 -18.95
CA PHE A 125 -10.72 -6.60 -19.53
C PHE A 125 -11.31 -7.82 -18.81
N ALA A 126 -11.40 -7.79 -17.47
CA ALA A 126 -11.99 -8.85 -16.66
C ALA A 126 -13.51 -8.98 -16.91
N GLU A 127 -14.24 -7.87 -16.97
CA GLU A 127 -15.68 -7.86 -17.29
C GLU A 127 -15.96 -8.43 -18.68
N ASN A 128 -15.13 -8.12 -19.68
CA ASN A 128 -15.23 -8.70 -21.02
C ASN A 128 -15.01 -10.24 -21.04
N LEU A 129 -14.35 -10.78 -20.03
CA LEU A 129 -14.21 -12.24 -19.83
C LEU A 129 -15.37 -12.84 -19.00
N GLY A 130 -16.35 -12.03 -18.56
CA GLY A 130 -17.49 -12.47 -17.76
C GLY A 130 -17.19 -12.50 -16.25
N VAL A 131 -16.31 -11.65 -15.74
CA VAL A 131 -16.17 -11.39 -14.31
C VAL A 131 -17.19 -10.34 -13.90
N GLU A 132 -17.89 -10.54 -12.79
CA GLU A 132 -18.78 -9.55 -12.21
C GLU A 132 -17.99 -8.68 -11.21
N ILE A 133 -17.94 -7.37 -11.45
CA ILE A 133 -17.27 -6.43 -10.54
C ILE A 133 -18.34 -5.58 -9.85
N PHE A 134 -18.27 -5.49 -8.52
CA PHE A 134 -19.20 -4.71 -7.69
C PHE A 134 -18.47 -3.51 -7.07
N PRO A 135 -18.40 -2.37 -7.77
CA PRO A 135 -17.88 -1.14 -7.19
C PRO A 135 -18.84 -0.56 -6.14
N GLY A 136 -18.32 0.08 -5.10
CA GLY A 136 -19.10 0.61 -3.99
C GLY A 136 -19.43 -0.42 -2.89
N PHE A 137 -19.10 -1.69 -3.09
CA PHE A 137 -19.38 -2.75 -2.12
C PHE A 137 -18.11 -3.09 -1.31
N ALA A 138 -18.06 -2.60 -0.09
CA ALA A 138 -16.98 -2.92 0.85
C ALA A 138 -17.29 -4.22 1.60
N ALA A 139 -16.42 -5.23 1.47
CA ALA A 139 -16.49 -6.41 2.32
C ALA A 139 -16.15 -6.02 3.78
N SER A 140 -17.01 -6.38 4.73
CA SER A 140 -16.91 -5.96 6.14
C SER A 140 -16.61 -7.10 7.10
N LYS A 141 -16.99 -8.33 6.77
CA LYS A 141 -16.79 -9.52 7.60
C LYS A 141 -16.54 -10.75 6.75
N LEU A 142 -15.76 -11.69 7.28
CA LEU A 142 -15.67 -13.04 6.74
C LEU A 142 -16.86 -13.88 7.22
N ILE A 143 -17.37 -14.73 6.34
CA ILE A 143 -18.42 -15.71 6.68
C ILE A 143 -17.73 -17.07 6.81
N TYR A 144 -18.06 -17.77 7.91
CA TYR A 144 -17.48 -19.07 8.24
C TYR A 144 -18.57 -20.14 8.31
N ASP A 145 -18.22 -21.36 7.95
CA ASP A 145 -19.06 -22.52 8.24
C ASP A 145 -18.81 -23.09 9.65
N GLU A 146 -19.50 -24.16 10.00
CA GLU A 146 -19.38 -24.85 11.30
C GLU A 146 -17.98 -25.43 11.55
N SER A 147 -17.20 -25.69 10.49
CA SER A 147 -15.82 -26.17 10.57
C SER A 147 -14.77 -25.05 10.63
N ASN A 148 -15.21 -23.77 10.71
CA ASN A 148 -14.39 -22.57 10.60
C ASN A 148 -13.70 -22.39 9.24
N GLN A 149 -14.21 -22.98 8.17
CA GLN A 149 -13.78 -22.67 6.83
C GLN A 149 -14.40 -21.35 6.38
N VAL A 150 -13.63 -20.51 5.69
CA VAL A 150 -14.15 -19.30 5.04
C VAL A 150 -15.02 -19.72 3.85
N ILE A 151 -16.29 -19.30 3.85
CA ILE A 151 -17.25 -19.62 2.80
C ILE A 151 -17.77 -18.38 2.07
N GLY A 152 -17.16 -17.21 2.29
CA GLY A 152 -17.55 -15.97 1.65
C GLY A 152 -17.34 -14.75 2.52
N VAL A 153 -17.97 -13.65 2.12
CA VAL A 153 -17.90 -12.36 2.82
C VAL A 153 -19.27 -11.71 2.92
N GLN A 154 -19.46 -10.92 3.96
CA GLN A 154 -20.60 -10.01 4.10
C GLN A 154 -20.16 -8.59 3.74
N THR A 155 -20.95 -7.85 2.98
CA THR A 155 -20.71 -6.43 2.74
C THR A 155 -21.20 -5.58 3.91
N GLY A 156 -20.73 -4.33 4.00
CA GLY A 156 -21.18 -3.39 5.02
C GLY A 156 -22.62 -2.94 4.83
N ASP A 157 -23.32 -2.66 5.92
CA ASP A 157 -24.62 -2.00 5.89
C ASP A 157 -24.46 -0.54 5.42
N MET A 158 -25.38 -0.03 4.64
CA MET A 158 -25.42 1.35 4.15
C MET A 158 -26.56 2.14 4.80
N GLY A 159 -26.47 3.47 4.79
CA GLY A 159 -27.50 4.33 5.36
C GLY A 159 -27.63 4.25 6.87
N LEU A 160 -26.50 4.13 7.59
CA LEU A 160 -26.43 4.24 9.05
C LEU A 160 -26.03 5.66 9.48
N ASP A 161 -26.55 6.12 10.63
CA ASP A 161 -26.11 7.33 11.29
C ASP A 161 -24.85 7.10 12.15
N LYS A 162 -24.36 8.14 12.83
CA LYS A 162 -23.18 8.09 13.72
C LYS A 162 -23.32 7.09 14.87
N GLU A 163 -24.52 6.88 15.35
CA GLU A 163 -24.86 5.97 16.44
C GLU A 163 -25.16 4.56 15.96
N ASN A 164 -24.99 4.27 14.65
CA ASN A 164 -25.31 3.02 13.97
C ASN A 164 -26.83 2.71 13.91
N ASN A 165 -27.69 3.74 13.94
CA ASN A 165 -29.11 3.55 13.71
C ASN A 165 -29.41 3.63 12.20
N PRO A 166 -30.40 2.84 11.72
CA PRO A 166 -30.85 2.92 10.33
C PRO A 166 -31.49 4.29 10.03
N LYS A 167 -31.09 4.92 8.92
CA LYS A 167 -31.72 6.08 8.31
C LYS A 167 -32.78 5.66 7.30
N ASP A 168 -33.51 6.61 6.71
CA ASP A 168 -34.55 6.33 5.72
C ASP A 168 -34.03 5.58 4.46
N ASN A 169 -32.75 5.75 4.16
CA ASN A 169 -32.06 5.07 3.06
C ASN A 169 -31.21 3.87 3.52
N PHE A 170 -31.60 3.24 4.62
CA PHE A 170 -30.88 2.06 5.12
C PHE A 170 -31.03 0.89 4.17
N GLU A 171 -29.90 0.30 3.82
CA GLU A 171 -29.82 -0.94 3.03
C GLU A 171 -28.89 -1.93 3.77
N PRO A 172 -29.39 -3.12 4.12
CA PRO A 172 -28.55 -4.14 4.74
C PRO A 172 -27.51 -4.64 3.75
N GLY A 173 -26.30 -4.89 4.24
CA GLY A 173 -25.27 -5.55 3.44
C GLY A 173 -25.71 -6.96 3.04
N ILE A 174 -25.15 -7.46 1.95
CA ILE A 174 -25.45 -8.78 1.38
C ILE A 174 -24.39 -9.81 1.77
N ASN A 175 -24.77 -11.07 1.80
CA ASN A 175 -23.86 -12.19 1.97
C ASN A 175 -23.44 -12.73 0.60
N ILE A 176 -22.15 -12.76 0.32
CA ILE A 176 -21.62 -13.27 -0.95
C ILE A 176 -20.80 -14.51 -0.63
N LYS A 177 -21.35 -15.67 -0.96
CA LYS A 177 -20.74 -16.98 -0.73
C LYS A 177 -19.87 -17.40 -1.91
N GLY A 178 -18.79 -18.12 -1.62
CA GLY A 178 -17.88 -18.68 -2.62
C GLY A 178 -17.25 -19.98 -2.16
N LYS A 179 -16.94 -20.85 -3.12
CA LYS A 179 -16.14 -22.06 -2.83
C LYS A 179 -14.74 -21.69 -2.36
N VAL A 180 -14.19 -20.58 -2.90
CA VAL A 180 -12.92 -19.99 -2.46
C VAL A 180 -13.05 -18.47 -2.37
N THR A 181 -12.52 -17.89 -1.28
CA THR A 181 -12.43 -16.44 -1.09
C THR A 181 -10.97 -16.00 -1.27
N VAL A 182 -10.74 -14.90 -2.00
CA VAL A 182 -9.41 -14.33 -2.21
C VAL A 182 -9.33 -12.94 -1.57
N LEU A 183 -8.43 -12.79 -0.61
CA LEU A 183 -8.17 -11.52 0.08
C LEU A 183 -7.02 -10.80 -0.63
N SER A 184 -7.33 -9.65 -1.25
CA SER A 184 -6.39 -8.83 -2.02
C SER A 184 -6.57 -7.34 -1.73
N GLU A 185 -6.85 -7.01 -0.47
CA GLU A 185 -7.23 -5.67 0.01
C GLU A 185 -6.08 -4.65 0.02
N GLY A 186 -4.86 -5.08 -0.24
CA GLY A 186 -3.67 -4.24 -0.21
C GLY A 186 -2.96 -4.24 1.15
N CYS A 187 -2.25 -3.17 1.48
CA CYS A 187 -1.51 -3.10 2.74
C CYS A 187 -2.47 -3.09 3.94
N ARG A 188 -2.34 -4.06 4.85
CA ARG A 188 -3.19 -4.22 6.03
C ARG A 188 -4.69 -4.25 5.71
N GLY A 189 -5.10 -5.20 4.90
CA GLY A 189 -6.50 -5.43 4.60
C GLY A 189 -7.32 -5.71 5.85
N HIS A 190 -8.57 -5.23 5.88
CA HIS A 190 -9.45 -5.39 7.02
C HIS A 190 -9.73 -6.88 7.31
N LEU A 191 -10.14 -7.61 6.28
CA LEU A 191 -10.41 -9.04 6.40
C LEU A 191 -9.10 -9.85 6.48
N GLY A 192 -8.04 -9.39 5.82
CA GLY A 192 -6.72 -9.97 5.93
C GLY A 192 -6.21 -9.99 7.38
N LYS A 193 -6.42 -8.91 8.15
CA LYS A 193 -6.07 -8.85 9.58
C LYS A 193 -6.93 -9.80 10.43
N GLU A 194 -8.23 -9.86 10.15
CA GLU A 194 -9.13 -10.80 10.81
C GLU A 194 -8.63 -12.24 10.60
N ALA A 195 -8.32 -12.60 9.36
CA ALA A 195 -7.81 -13.91 8.98
C ALA A 195 -6.46 -14.23 9.62
N LEU A 196 -5.51 -13.28 9.58
CA LEU A 196 -4.19 -13.40 10.22
C LEU A 196 -4.34 -13.76 11.69
N LYS A 197 -5.18 -13.03 12.42
CA LYS A 197 -5.43 -13.27 13.85
C LYS A 197 -6.15 -14.59 14.11
N LYS A 198 -7.24 -14.88 13.37
CA LYS A 198 -8.07 -16.07 13.59
C LYS A 198 -7.31 -17.36 13.33
N PHE A 199 -6.53 -17.40 12.26
CA PHE A 199 -5.81 -18.60 11.83
C PHE A 199 -4.33 -18.61 12.27
N ASN A 200 -3.85 -17.60 13.01
CA ASN A 200 -2.45 -17.43 13.42
C ASN A 200 -1.48 -17.59 12.23
N LEU A 201 -1.78 -16.92 11.11
CA LEU A 201 -1.02 -17.12 9.87
C LEU A 201 0.42 -16.62 9.94
N ASP A 202 0.72 -15.68 10.82
CA ASP A 202 2.04 -15.06 11.03
C ASP A 202 2.91 -15.75 12.11
N LYS A 203 2.41 -16.81 12.75
CA LYS A 203 3.11 -17.52 13.86
C LYS A 203 4.52 -18.02 13.53
N ASN A 204 4.79 -18.29 12.24
CA ASN A 204 6.07 -18.80 11.77
C ASN A 204 6.96 -17.71 11.15
N ASN A 205 6.53 -16.44 11.20
CA ASN A 205 7.31 -15.33 10.66
C ASN A 205 8.62 -15.17 11.43
N LYS A 206 9.69 -14.90 10.69
CA LYS A 206 11.03 -14.72 11.26
C LYS A 206 11.29 -13.28 11.70
N SER A 207 10.47 -12.36 11.25
CA SER A 207 10.48 -10.95 11.63
C SER A 207 9.04 -10.46 11.72
N PRO A 208 8.74 -9.50 12.61
CA PRO A 208 7.48 -8.79 12.58
C PRO A 208 7.33 -8.07 11.25
N GLN A 209 6.09 -7.78 10.85
CA GLN A 209 5.85 -6.99 9.66
C GLN A 209 6.32 -5.55 9.87
N GLN A 210 6.92 -4.97 8.85
CA GLN A 210 7.39 -3.60 8.84
C GLN A 210 6.56 -2.80 7.85
N TYR A 211 6.34 -1.54 8.15
CA TYR A 211 5.54 -0.65 7.33
C TYR A 211 6.27 0.65 7.02
N GLY A 212 5.91 1.27 5.92
CA GLY A 212 6.27 2.63 5.58
C GLY A 212 5.02 3.44 5.28
N ILE A 213 5.12 4.75 5.37
CA ILE A 213 4.11 5.66 4.84
C ILE A 213 4.66 6.38 3.62
N GLY A 214 3.91 6.31 2.53
CA GLY A 214 4.22 7.01 1.29
C GLY A 214 3.25 8.16 1.06
N PHE A 215 3.80 9.34 0.81
CA PHE A 215 3.07 10.52 0.34
C PHE A 215 3.31 10.69 -1.14
N LYS A 216 2.30 11.17 -1.86
CA LYS A 216 2.42 11.43 -3.27
C LYS A 216 1.61 12.66 -3.66
N GLU A 217 2.21 13.51 -4.48
CA GLU A 217 1.54 14.61 -5.14
C GLU A 217 1.71 14.48 -6.65
N ILE A 218 0.69 14.89 -7.40
CA ILE A 218 0.80 15.08 -8.85
C ILE A 218 0.91 16.57 -9.09
N TRP A 219 1.95 16.95 -9.81
CA TRP A 219 2.20 18.33 -10.19
C TRP A 219 2.20 18.46 -11.72
N GLU A 220 1.58 19.48 -12.22
CA GLU A 220 1.78 19.98 -13.58
C GLU A 220 2.87 21.05 -13.53
N ILE A 221 3.98 20.83 -14.23
CA ILE A 221 5.16 21.69 -14.17
C ILE A 221 5.41 22.37 -15.52
N SER A 222 6.26 23.41 -15.52
CA SER A 222 6.69 24.08 -16.73
C SER A 222 7.35 23.11 -17.71
N PRO A 223 7.05 23.18 -19.03
CA PRO A 223 7.63 22.28 -20.04
C PRO A 223 9.16 22.26 -20.06
N GLU A 224 9.80 23.40 -19.76
CA GLU A 224 11.26 23.51 -19.67
C GLU A 224 11.89 22.70 -18.54
N ASN A 225 11.13 22.40 -17.49
CA ASN A 225 11.55 21.57 -16.36
C ASN A 225 11.12 20.10 -16.53
N HIS A 226 10.32 19.80 -17.54
CA HIS A 226 9.78 18.46 -17.77
C HIS A 226 10.70 17.64 -18.69
N SER A 227 10.77 16.32 -18.42
CA SER A 227 11.58 15.38 -19.22
C SER A 227 10.85 14.03 -19.27
N LEU A 228 9.97 13.86 -20.25
CA LEU A 228 9.13 12.66 -20.38
C LEU A 228 9.93 11.36 -20.27
N GLY A 229 9.48 10.44 -19.41
CA GLY A 229 10.14 9.16 -19.18
C GLY A 229 11.32 9.21 -18.21
N LYS A 230 11.58 10.36 -17.58
CA LYS A 230 12.63 10.46 -16.56
C LYS A 230 12.14 9.91 -15.22
N VAL A 231 12.96 9.08 -14.59
CA VAL A 231 12.77 8.50 -13.25
C VAL A 231 13.88 8.99 -12.34
N SER A 232 13.55 9.53 -11.19
CA SER A 232 14.50 9.88 -10.16
C SER A 232 14.10 9.26 -8.82
N HIS A 233 15.05 8.62 -8.16
CA HIS A 233 14.94 8.16 -6.78
C HIS A 233 15.98 8.87 -5.93
N SER A 234 15.70 9.06 -4.65
CA SER A 234 16.70 9.68 -3.77
C SER A 234 16.62 9.18 -2.34
N VAL A 235 17.73 9.42 -1.62
CA VAL A 235 17.86 9.21 -0.18
C VAL A 235 18.58 10.41 0.46
N GLY A 236 18.60 10.49 1.79
CA GLY A 236 19.28 11.52 2.56
C GLY A 236 18.33 12.61 3.01
N TRP A 237 18.78 13.87 2.97
CA TRP A 237 17.98 15.01 3.47
C TRP A 237 16.54 15.03 2.92
N PRO A 238 15.54 15.39 3.73
CA PRO A 238 15.60 15.90 5.12
C PRO A 238 15.78 14.84 6.21
N LEU A 239 15.62 13.55 5.89
CA LEU A 239 15.74 12.49 6.88
C LEU A 239 17.17 12.40 7.45
N SER A 240 17.25 12.15 8.75
CA SER A 240 18.51 11.80 9.40
C SER A 240 18.98 10.39 9.01
N ASN A 241 20.26 10.10 9.26
CA ASN A 241 20.90 8.84 8.83
C ASN A 241 20.26 7.57 9.45
N ASP A 242 19.56 7.70 10.56
CA ASP A 242 18.92 6.61 11.30
C ASP A 242 17.46 6.37 10.90
N ILE A 243 16.90 7.16 9.96
CA ILE A 243 15.53 7.03 9.47
C ILE A 243 15.56 6.47 8.06
N TYR A 244 14.89 5.32 7.87
CA TYR A 244 14.69 4.75 6.55
C TYR A 244 13.68 5.56 5.75
N GLY A 245 14.03 5.86 4.49
CA GLY A 245 13.11 6.57 3.61
C GLY A 245 13.81 7.18 2.40
N GLY A 246 13.04 7.90 1.60
CA GLY A 246 13.54 8.60 0.42
C GLY A 246 12.44 9.09 -0.49
N SER A 247 12.82 9.77 -1.56
CA SER A 247 11.89 10.33 -2.53
C SER A 247 11.91 9.61 -3.87
N PHE A 248 10.83 9.84 -4.61
CA PHE A 248 10.77 9.51 -6.03
C PHE A 248 10.15 10.67 -6.82
N CYS A 249 10.57 10.82 -8.07
CA CYS A 249 10.00 11.77 -9.01
C CYS A 249 9.96 11.13 -10.40
N TYR A 250 8.77 11.02 -10.99
CA TYR A 250 8.54 10.39 -12.30
C TYR A 250 7.89 11.38 -13.24
N HIS A 251 8.51 11.64 -14.38
CA HIS A 251 7.99 12.54 -15.41
C HIS A 251 7.08 11.78 -16.37
N ALA A 252 5.79 11.96 -16.19
CA ALA A 252 4.72 11.33 -16.96
C ALA A 252 4.27 12.21 -18.13
N GLU A 253 3.21 11.81 -18.82
CA GLU A 253 2.59 12.58 -19.89
C GLU A 253 2.03 13.93 -19.42
N ASN A 254 1.70 14.82 -20.35
CA ASN A 254 1.03 16.11 -20.10
C ASN A 254 1.77 17.05 -19.15
N ASN A 255 3.12 17.07 -19.20
CA ASN A 255 3.97 17.84 -18.28
C ASN A 255 3.71 17.54 -16.79
N GLN A 256 3.18 16.36 -16.49
CA GLN A 256 2.94 15.94 -15.13
C GLN A 256 4.16 15.23 -14.55
N ILE A 257 4.39 15.49 -13.27
CA ILE A 257 5.30 14.68 -12.47
C ILE A 257 4.55 14.05 -11.29
N TYR A 258 4.95 12.84 -10.98
CA TYR A 258 4.53 12.13 -9.78
C TYR A 258 5.65 12.25 -8.75
N LEU A 259 5.48 13.16 -7.81
CA LEU A 259 6.44 13.42 -6.74
C LEU A 259 6.00 12.74 -5.46
N GLY A 260 6.86 11.96 -4.85
CA GLY A 260 6.52 11.30 -3.60
C GLY A 260 7.69 11.13 -2.65
N TYR A 261 7.33 10.78 -1.42
CA TYR A 261 8.26 10.56 -0.31
C TYR A 261 7.77 9.38 0.52
N VAL A 262 8.67 8.49 0.86
CA VAL A 262 8.37 7.31 1.68
C VAL A 262 9.22 7.35 2.94
N ILE A 263 8.62 7.04 4.08
CA ILE A 263 9.29 6.99 5.38
C ILE A 263 8.88 5.69 6.06
N GLY A 264 9.88 4.91 6.51
CA GLY A 264 9.63 3.73 7.36
C GLY A 264 9.02 4.14 8.69
N LEU A 265 8.08 3.37 9.19
CA LEU A 265 7.39 3.67 10.45
C LEU A 265 8.16 3.16 11.68
N ASP A 266 9.34 2.60 11.48
CA ASP A 266 10.28 2.14 12.51
C ASP A 266 11.19 3.26 13.06
N TYR A 267 10.84 4.52 12.84
CA TYR A 267 11.57 5.66 13.41
C TYR A 267 11.38 5.76 14.93
N LYS A 268 12.38 6.33 15.61
CA LYS A 268 12.44 6.34 17.09
C LYS A 268 11.84 7.58 17.72
N ASN A 269 11.87 8.71 17.02
CA ASN A 269 11.48 10.00 17.58
C ASN A 269 9.97 10.25 17.43
N PRO A 270 9.17 10.30 18.51
CA PRO A 270 7.73 10.55 18.43
C PRO A 270 7.35 11.93 17.89
N TYR A 271 8.30 12.87 17.87
CA TYR A 271 8.11 14.21 17.30
C TYR A 271 8.31 14.27 15.79
N LEU A 272 8.71 13.18 15.14
CA LEU A 272 8.83 13.15 13.68
C LEU A 272 7.44 13.17 13.04
N SER A 273 7.26 14.08 12.09
CA SER A 273 6.07 14.13 11.25
C SER A 273 6.42 13.72 9.82
N PRO A 274 6.05 12.51 9.40
CA PRO A 274 6.30 12.06 8.04
C PRO A 274 5.76 12.99 6.96
N TYR A 275 4.61 13.61 7.21
CA TYR A 275 4.03 14.60 6.30
C TYR A 275 4.93 15.84 6.17
N ASP A 276 5.42 16.38 7.30
CA ASP A 276 6.25 17.58 7.30
C ASP A 276 7.64 17.32 6.71
N GLU A 277 8.19 16.12 6.86
CA GLU A 277 9.40 15.70 6.16
C GLU A 277 9.21 15.77 4.63
N PHE A 278 8.07 15.32 4.11
CA PHE A 278 7.75 15.46 2.69
C PHE A 278 7.59 16.93 2.28
N GLN A 279 6.93 17.76 3.10
CA GLN A 279 6.81 19.19 2.81
C GLN A 279 8.19 19.87 2.83
N GLN A 280 9.03 19.54 3.80
CA GLN A 280 10.39 20.05 3.91
C GLN A 280 11.24 19.62 2.69
N PHE A 281 11.15 18.38 2.23
CA PHE A 281 11.81 17.90 1.03
C PHE A 281 11.55 18.80 -0.19
N LYS A 282 10.35 19.33 -0.36
CA LYS A 282 10.03 20.23 -1.47
C LYS A 282 10.74 21.57 -1.41
N THR A 283 11.27 21.96 -0.25
CA THR A 283 12.05 23.21 -0.10
C THR A 283 13.50 23.08 -0.54
N HIS A 284 14.00 21.86 -0.83
CA HIS A 284 15.34 21.67 -1.35
C HIS A 284 15.55 22.47 -2.64
N PRO A 285 16.70 23.16 -2.85
CA PRO A 285 16.91 24.03 -4.01
C PRO A 285 16.60 23.37 -5.36
N ASP A 286 17.01 22.12 -5.57
CA ASP A 286 16.76 21.40 -6.83
C ASP A 286 15.29 21.04 -7.01
N VAL A 287 14.60 20.62 -5.93
CA VAL A 287 13.17 20.29 -5.97
C VAL A 287 12.33 21.55 -6.12
N LYS A 288 12.68 22.61 -5.39
CA LYS A 288 12.04 23.93 -5.52
C LYS A 288 12.14 24.45 -6.96
N LYS A 289 13.32 24.35 -7.59
CA LYS A 289 13.50 24.73 -8.99
C LYS A 289 12.64 23.93 -9.94
N LEU A 290 12.51 22.61 -9.73
CA LEU A 290 11.67 21.72 -10.53
C LEU A 290 10.19 22.13 -10.45
N LEU A 291 9.70 22.46 -9.25
CA LEU A 291 8.29 22.78 -8.98
C LEU A 291 7.94 24.25 -9.25
N GLN A 292 8.92 25.13 -9.46
CA GLN A 292 8.69 26.57 -9.64
C GLN A 292 7.76 26.83 -10.81
N GLY A 293 6.69 27.60 -10.57
CA GLY A 293 5.66 27.90 -11.57
C GLY A 293 4.70 26.74 -11.83
N GLY A 294 4.89 25.60 -11.20
CA GLY A 294 4.00 24.45 -11.32
C GLY A 294 2.74 24.56 -10.46
N LYS A 295 1.79 23.68 -10.74
CA LYS A 295 0.52 23.57 -10.01
C LYS A 295 0.36 22.16 -9.45
N ARG A 296 0.10 22.04 -8.15
CA ARG A 296 -0.27 20.78 -7.53
C ARG A 296 -1.73 20.46 -7.87
N ILE A 297 -1.97 19.28 -8.43
CA ILE A 297 -3.31 18.87 -8.92
C ILE A 297 -3.92 17.71 -8.12
N SER A 298 -3.11 16.90 -7.43
CA SER A 298 -3.62 15.82 -6.60
C SER A 298 -2.67 15.51 -5.45
N TYR A 299 -3.20 14.88 -4.41
CA TYR A 299 -2.47 14.42 -3.24
C TYR A 299 -3.03 13.07 -2.76
N GLY A 300 -2.20 12.27 -2.16
CA GLY A 300 -2.60 11.09 -1.41
C GLY A 300 -1.47 10.54 -0.59
N ALA A 301 -1.84 9.74 0.38
CA ALA A 301 -0.89 9.00 1.20
C ALA A 301 -1.38 7.57 1.37
N ARG A 302 -0.43 6.63 1.52
CA ARG A 302 -0.76 5.23 1.71
C ARG A 302 0.31 4.54 2.53
N ALA A 303 -0.11 3.64 3.41
CA ALA A 303 0.80 2.71 4.06
C ALA A 303 1.33 1.70 3.03
N LEU A 304 2.58 1.29 3.21
CA LEU A 304 3.28 0.30 2.40
C LEU A 304 3.75 -0.82 3.32
N ILE A 305 3.71 -2.03 2.82
CA ILE A 305 4.21 -3.20 3.53
C ILE A 305 5.67 -3.45 3.12
N GLU A 306 6.59 -3.50 4.08
CA GLU A 306 8.02 -3.48 3.79
C GLU A 306 8.82 -4.62 4.41
N GLY A 307 8.17 -5.52 5.17
CA GLY A 307 8.84 -6.60 5.90
C GLY A 307 9.53 -7.64 5.01
N GLY A 308 9.08 -7.78 3.76
CA GLY A 308 9.68 -8.69 2.79
C GLY A 308 9.53 -10.16 3.16
N LEU A 309 10.46 -11.00 2.66
CA LEU A 309 10.37 -12.45 2.76
C LEU A 309 10.23 -12.99 4.20
N GLN A 310 10.89 -12.35 5.16
CA GLN A 310 10.93 -12.80 6.57
C GLN A 310 9.59 -12.62 7.29
N SER A 311 8.74 -11.74 6.75
CA SER A 311 7.46 -11.35 7.34
C SER A 311 6.26 -11.83 6.52
N LEU A 312 6.47 -12.68 5.49
CA LEU A 312 5.37 -13.28 4.75
C LEU A 312 4.63 -14.27 5.66
N PRO A 313 3.30 -14.09 5.85
CA PRO A 313 2.49 -15.04 6.59
C PRO A 313 2.29 -16.32 5.78
N GLN A 314 1.68 -17.32 6.39
CA GLN A 314 1.03 -18.39 5.66
C GLN A 314 -0.08 -17.77 4.80
N MET A 315 -0.05 -18.02 3.49
CA MET A 315 -0.90 -17.32 2.52
C MET A 315 -2.17 -18.10 2.15
N HIS A 316 -2.35 -19.28 2.74
CA HIS A 316 -3.58 -20.07 2.60
C HIS A 316 -4.20 -20.35 3.96
N MET A 317 -5.51 -20.50 3.96
CA MET A 317 -6.33 -20.91 5.10
C MET A 317 -7.53 -21.71 4.59
N PRO A 318 -8.27 -22.40 5.44
CA PRO A 318 -9.45 -23.13 5.00
C PRO A 318 -10.43 -22.21 4.24
N GLY A 319 -10.66 -22.53 2.95
CA GLY A 319 -11.56 -21.81 2.06
C GLY A 319 -11.08 -20.46 1.52
N ALA A 320 -9.85 -20.01 1.86
CA ALA A 320 -9.38 -18.71 1.37
C ALA A 320 -7.87 -18.62 1.11
N LEU A 321 -7.49 -17.62 0.31
CA LEU A 321 -6.10 -17.23 0.03
C LEU A 321 -5.88 -15.76 0.34
N LEU A 322 -4.68 -15.43 0.85
CA LEU A 322 -4.17 -14.09 1.07
C LEU A 322 -3.10 -13.78 0.01
N ILE A 323 -3.28 -12.71 -0.78
CA ILE A 323 -2.41 -12.42 -1.93
C ILE A 323 -1.97 -10.97 -2.02
N GLY A 324 -1.00 -10.69 -2.87
CA GLY A 324 -0.53 -9.33 -3.15
C GLY A 324 0.09 -8.64 -1.94
N CYS A 325 -0.15 -7.34 -1.83
CA CYS A 325 0.34 -6.57 -0.68
C CYS A 325 -0.36 -6.92 0.64
N ASP A 326 -1.51 -7.57 0.60
CA ASP A 326 -2.17 -8.09 1.79
C ASP A 326 -1.34 -9.21 2.44
N ALA A 327 -0.69 -10.05 1.61
CA ALA A 327 0.29 -11.03 2.05
C ALA A 327 1.71 -10.45 2.26
N GLY A 328 2.03 -9.27 1.73
CA GLY A 328 3.34 -8.66 1.86
C GLY A 328 4.31 -8.89 0.70
N THR A 329 3.81 -9.03 -0.53
CA THR A 329 4.65 -9.36 -1.69
C THR A 329 5.43 -8.18 -2.28
N LEU A 330 5.39 -6.98 -1.69
CA LEU A 330 6.15 -5.82 -2.17
C LEU A 330 7.65 -6.11 -2.20
N ASN A 331 8.30 -5.85 -3.33
CA ASN A 331 9.76 -5.84 -3.42
C ASN A 331 10.28 -4.43 -3.08
N MET A 332 10.49 -4.18 -1.78
CA MET A 332 10.87 -2.87 -1.24
C MET A 332 12.15 -2.31 -1.90
N PRO A 333 13.27 -3.04 -2.03
CA PRO A 333 14.47 -2.52 -2.68
C PRO A 333 14.28 -2.12 -4.15
N LYS A 334 13.34 -2.75 -4.84
CA LYS A 334 12.95 -2.35 -6.21
C LYS A 334 12.05 -1.12 -6.24
N ILE A 335 11.45 -0.75 -5.11
CA ILE A 335 10.39 0.26 -5.03
C ILE A 335 9.21 -0.12 -5.96
N LYS A 336 8.93 -1.41 -6.07
CA LYS A 336 7.91 -1.98 -6.97
C LYS A 336 7.18 -3.14 -6.31
N GLY A 337 5.86 -3.11 -6.39
CA GLY A 337 5.00 -4.14 -5.83
C GLY A 337 3.90 -4.63 -6.78
N SER A 338 3.58 -3.85 -7.82
CA SER A 338 2.45 -4.19 -8.70
C SER A 338 2.69 -5.49 -9.47
N HIS A 339 3.90 -5.71 -10.01
CA HIS A 339 4.25 -6.93 -10.73
C HIS A 339 4.25 -8.17 -9.82
N THR A 340 4.73 -8.06 -8.59
CA THR A 340 4.72 -9.17 -7.61
C THR A 340 3.29 -9.47 -7.14
N ALA A 341 2.47 -8.44 -6.92
CA ALA A 341 1.06 -8.58 -6.60
C ALA A 341 0.28 -9.27 -7.72
N MET A 342 0.47 -8.85 -8.98
CA MET A 342 -0.13 -9.51 -10.15
C MET A 342 0.26 -10.99 -10.25
N LYS A 343 1.56 -11.29 -10.09
CA LYS A 343 2.03 -12.70 -10.18
C LYS A 343 1.49 -13.56 -9.04
N SER A 344 1.36 -13.01 -7.84
CA SER A 344 0.73 -13.73 -6.72
C SER A 344 -0.73 -14.10 -7.04
N GLY A 345 -1.45 -13.19 -7.71
CA GLY A 345 -2.80 -13.44 -8.19
C GLY A 345 -2.87 -14.49 -9.31
N ILE A 346 -1.93 -14.47 -10.25
CA ILE A 346 -1.83 -15.51 -11.30
C ILE A 346 -1.64 -16.90 -10.68
N ILE A 347 -0.76 -17.02 -9.68
CA ILE A 347 -0.51 -18.28 -8.97
C ILE A 347 -1.76 -18.71 -8.20
N ALA A 348 -2.47 -17.77 -7.56
CA ALA A 348 -3.71 -18.04 -6.85
C ALA A 348 -4.77 -18.62 -7.80
N ALA A 349 -4.94 -18.05 -8.98
CA ALA A 349 -5.88 -18.54 -9.97
C ALA A 349 -5.58 -19.98 -10.41
N GLU A 350 -4.31 -20.32 -10.62
CA GLU A 350 -3.89 -21.69 -10.99
C GLU A 350 -4.17 -22.70 -9.86
N VAL A 351 -4.03 -22.27 -8.60
CA VAL A 351 -4.34 -23.12 -7.44
C VAL A 351 -5.84 -23.29 -7.27
N ILE A 352 -6.59 -22.21 -7.37
CA ILE A 352 -8.04 -22.21 -7.21
C ILE A 352 -8.71 -23.05 -8.29
N GLU A 353 -8.27 -22.93 -9.54
CA GLU A 353 -8.81 -23.76 -10.63
C GLU A 353 -8.56 -25.25 -10.36
N ASN A 354 -7.35 -25.64 -9.96
CA ASN A 354 -7.05 -27.01 -9.58
C ASN A 354 -7.83 -27.48 -8.35
N HIS A 355 -8.05 -26.59 -7.36
CA HIS A 355 -8.87 -26.90 -6.19
C HIS A 355 -10.31 -27.21 -6.59
N ILE A 356 -10.93 -26.39 -7.42
CA ILE A 356 -12.33 -26.57 -7.84
C ILE A 356 -12.48 -27.75 -8.81
N SER A 357 -11.55 -27.91 -9.78
CA SER A 357 -11.69 -28.93 -10.82
C SER A 357 -11.14 -30.31 -10.43
N LYS A 358 -10.11 -30.36 -9.56
CA LYS A 358 -9.38 -31.61 -9.22
C LYS A 358 -9.35 -31.91 -7.73
N ASN A 359 -9.99 -31.05 -6.91
CA ASN A 359 -9.99 -31.17 -5.45
C ASN A 359 -8.56 -31.13 -4.81
N GLU A 360 -7.62 -30.38 -5.44
CA GLU A 360 -6.32 -30.13 -4.85
C GLU A 360 -6.44 -29.20 -3.63
N ASP A 361 -5.61 -29.41 -2.61
CA ASP A 361 -5.61 -28.57 -1.42
C ASP A 361 -5.06 -27.15 -1.71
N LEU A 362 -5.66 -26.12 -1.13
CA LEU A 362 -5.22 -24.73 -1.28
C LEU A 362 -3.81 -24.48 -0.73
N SER A 363 -3.28 -25.34 0.14
CA SER A 363 -1.90 -25.28 0.64
C SER A 363 -0.85 -25.40 -0.47
N SER A 364 -1.20 -25.98 -1.63
CA SER A 364 -0.35 -26.02 -2.81
C SER A 364 0.09 -24.62 -3.30
N TYR A 365 -0.61 -23.57 -2.86
CA TYR A 365 -0.24 -22.18 -3.12
C TYR A 365 1.16 -21.83 -2.59
N GLU A 366 1.50 -22.30 -1.39
CA GLU A 366 2.82 -22.05 -0.77
C GLU A 366 3.97 -22.60 -1.65
N ASP A 367 3.81 -23.83 -2.14
CA ASP A 367 4.85 -24.46 -2.94
C ASP A 367 4.97 -23.82 -4.33
N LYS A 368 3.84 -23.49 -4.98
CA LYS A 368 3.85 -22.77 -6.25
C LYS A 368 4.46 -21.37 -6.10
N PHE A 369 4.14 -20.66 -5.01
CA PHE A 369 4.72 -19.35 -4.72
C PHE A 369 6.23 -19.44 -4.49
N LYS A 370 6.71 -20.42 -3.68
CA LYS A 370 8.15 -20.66 -3.44
C LYS A 370 8.93 -20.98 -4.72
N ASN A 371 8.30 -21.65 -5.67
CA ASN A 371 8.92 -21.98 -6.95
C ASN A 371 8.86 -20.82 -7.96
N SER A 372 8.13 -19.75 -7.68
CA SER A 372 7.95 -18.60 -8.56
C SER A 372 9.16 -17.66 -8.59
N TRP A 373 9.19 -16.80 -9.60
CA TRP A 373 10.18 -15.75 -9.68
C TRP A 373 9.95 -14.64 -8.61
N VAL A 374 8.72 -14.48 -8.10
CA VAL A 374 8.43 -13.54 -7.00
C VAL A 374 9.21 -13.94 -5.76
N TYR A 375 9.11 -15.19 -5.35
CA TYR A 375 9.88 -15.68 -4.21
C TYR A 375 11.38 -15.49 -4.39
N LYS A 376 11.90 -15.77 -5.60
CA LYS A 376 13.32 -15.58 -5.92
C LYS A 376 13.74 -14.11 -5.78
N GLU A 377 12.91 -13.19 -6.24
CA GLU A 377 13.16 -11.74 -6.09
C GLU A 377 13.13 -11.30 -4.62
N LEU A 378 12.12 -11.72 -3.85
CA LEU A 378 12.05 -11.42 -2.43
C LEU A 378 13.21 -12.04 -1.66
N HIS A 379 13.63 -13.26 -2.02
CA HIS A 379 14.79 -13.91 -1.41
C HIS A 379 16.09 -13.15 -1.70
N GLN A 380 16.28 -12.64 -2.91
CA GLN A 380 17.44 -11.81 -3.23
C GLN A 380 17.43 -10.49 -2.46
N ALA A 381 16.26 -9.90 -2.25
CA ALA A 381 16.07 -8.62 -1.56
C ALA A 381 16.11 -8.72 -0.02
N ARG A 382 16.04 -9.91 0.56
CA ARG A 382 15.72 -10.18 1.98
C ARG A 382 16.61 -9.47 3.01
N ASN A 383 17.85 -9.17 2.66
CA ASN A 383 18.80 -8.52 3.59
C ASN A 383 18.81 -7.00 3.49
N VAL A 384 18.17 -6.41 2.47
CA VAL A 384 18.28 -4.97 2.20
C VAL A 384 17.60 -4.15 3.29
N LYS A 385 16.27 -4.29 3.47
CA LYS A 385 15.55 -3.50 4.48
C LYS A 385 16.10 -3.71 5.90
N PRO A 386 16.38 -4.94 6.37
CA PRO A 386 16.93 -5.13 7.72
C PRO A 386 18.31 -4.48 7.93
N SER A 387 19.11 -4.29 6.89
CA SER A 387 20.41 -3.63 7.04
C SER A 387 20.30 -2.15 7.43
N PHE A 388 19.17 -1.50 7.14
CA PHE A 388 18.95 -0.10 7.49
C PHE A 388 18.86 0.16 9.01
N GLN A 389 18.74 -0.88 9.83
CA GLN A 389 18.92 -0.78 11.29
C GLN A 389 20.30 -0.23 11.67
N TRP A 390 21.28 -0.33 10.80
CA TRP A 390 22.63 0.20 11.01
C TRP A 390 22.77 1.68 10.57
N GLY A 391 21.70 2.28 10.06
CA GLY A 391 21.68 3.61 9.46
C GLY A 391 21.92 3.58 7.95
N LEU A 392 21.61 4.69 7.29
CA LEU A 392 21.57 4.82 5.83
C LEU A 392 22.94 4.47 5.16
N ILE A 393 24.03 5.06 5.61
CA ILE A 393 25.35 4.90 4.95
C ILE A 393 25.87 3.45 5.07
N PRO A 394 25.91 2.82 6.26
CA PRO A 394 26.29 1.41 6.37
C PRO A 394 25.39 0.47 5.56
N ALA A 395 24.06 0.73 5.57
CA ALA A 395 23.12 -0.05 4.80
C ALA A 395 23.33 0.06 3.28
N MET A 396 23.63 1.25 2.76
CA MET A 396 23.94 1.45 1.35
C MET A 396 25.20 0.68 0.93
N ILE A 397 26.24 0.72 1.75
CA ILE A 397 27.49 -0.01 1.49
C ILE A 397 27.22 -1.52 1.51
N PHE A 398 26.56 -2.02 2.55
CA PHE A 398 26.21 -3.43 2.67
C PHE A 398 25.34 -3.90 1.51
N THR A 399 24.28 -3.14 1.17
CA THR A 399 23.41 -3.42 0.02
C THR A 399 24.17 -3.48 -1.28
N GLY A 400 25.11 -2.54 -1.50
CA GLY A 400 25.99 -2.56 -2.66
C GLY A 400 26.80 -3.86 -2.74
N ILE A 401 27.38 -4.29 -1.64
CA ILE A 401 28.16 -5.54 -1.55
C ILE A 401 27.24 -6.76 -1.76
N ASP A 402 26.16 -6.88 -0.98
CA ASP A 402 25.22 -8.02 -1.05
C ASP A 402 24.64 -8.18 -2.45
N GLN A 403 24.14 -7.10 -3.03
CA GLN A 403 23.41 -7.17 -4.30
C GLN A 403 24.34 -7.27 -5.53
N LYS A 404 25.50 -6.58 -5.54
CA LYS A 404 26.38 -6.56 -6.72
C LYS A 404 27.42 -7.66 -6.72
N LEU A 405 28.02 -7.97 -5.57
CA LEU A 405 29.05 -9.02 -5.51
C LEU A 405 28.44 -10.41 -5.29
N PHE A 406 27.39 -10.51 -4.46
CA PHE A 406 26.77 -11.78 -4.10
C PHE A 406 25.39 -12.01 -4.74
N GLY A 407 24.84 -11.02 -5.47
CA GLY A 407 23.52 -11.16 -6.11
C GLY A 407 22.37 -11.43 -5.13
N GLY A 408 22.48 -10.94 -3.88
CA GLY A 408 21.51 -11.20 -2.81
C GLY A 408 21.57 -12.64 -2.27
N LYS A 409 22.68 -13.36 -2.46
CA LYS A 409 22.84 -14.78 -2.11
C LYS A 409 23.75 -15.02 -0.90
N LEU A 410 23.93 -14.02 -0.03
CA LEU A 410 24.66 -14.25 1.22
C LEU A 410 24.05 -15.42 2.01
N PRO A 411 24.86 -16.24 2.72
CA PRO A 411 24.40 -17.46 3.38
C PRO A 411 23.55 -17.23 4.63
N PHE A 412 23.34 -15.97 5.02
CA PHE A 412 22.54 -15.60 6.18
C PHE A 412 21.38 -14.70 5.78
N THR A 413 20.42 -14.57 6.69
CA THR A 413 19.26 -13.68 6.55
C THR A 413 19.21 -12.76 7.77
N LEU A 414 19.27 -11.47 7.51
CA LEU A 414 19.05 -10.45 8.54
C LEU A 414 17.57 -10.39 8.93
N GLN A 415 17.29 -10.01 10.16
CA GLN A 415 15.94 -9.97 10.71
C GLN A 415 15.70 -8.65 11.45
N HIS A 416 14.46 -8.17 11.42
CA HIS A 416 13.96 -7.18 12.37
C HIS A 416 13.55 -7.90 13.65
N LYS A 417 13.90 -7.33 14.80
CA LYS A 417 13.58 -7.89 16.12
C LYS A 417 12.33 -7.29 16.74
N HIS A 418 12.00 -6.07 16.33
CA HIS A 418 10.93 -5.25 16.90
C HIS A 418 9.92 -4.87 15.80
N ALA A 419 8.65 -4.79 16.17
CA ALA A 419 7.63 -4.17 15.35
C ALA A 419 7.84 -2.64 15.35
N ASP A 420 7.27 -1.94 14.35
CA ASP A 420 7.52 -0.51 14.16
C ASP A 420 7.17 0.31 15.42
N HIS A 421 6.05 0.02 16.07
CA HIS A 421 5.60 0.74 17.26
C HIS A 421 6.50 0.51 18.50
N GLU A 422 7.27 -0.56 18.52
CA GLU A 422 8.17 -0.88 19.63
C GLU A 422 9.50 -0.11 19.56
N THR A 423 9.73 0.64 18.49
CA THR A 423 10.98 1.40 18.30
C THR A 423 10.94 2.80 18.88
N LEU A 424 9.74 3.34 19.17
CA LEU A 424 9.59 4.68 19.72
C LEU A 424 10.26 4.81 21.09
N ILE A 425 11.00 5.90 21.26
CA ILE A 425 11.54 6.30 22.57
C ILE A 425 10.57 7.26 23.27
N PRO A 426 10.58 7.33 24.61
CA PRO A 426 9.77 8.27 25.36
C PRO A 426 9.96 9.73 24.88
N ALA A 427 8.90 10.50 24.85
CA ALA A 427 8.93 11.88 24.39
C ALA A 427 9.89 12.78 25.18
N LYS A 428 10.05 12.50 26.50
CA LYS A 428 11.01 13.21 27.37
C LYS A 428 12.47 13.00 26.99
N ASP A 429 12.79 11.86 26.34
CA ASP A 429 14.14 11.49 25.90
C ASP A 429 14.38 11.84 24.42
N ALA A 430 13.32 12.26 23.73
CA ALA A 430 13.35 12.58 22.31
C ALA A 430 13.62 14.08 22.06
N LYS A 431 14.36 14.37 21.00
CA LYS A 431 14.57 15.75 20.56
C LYS A 431 13.32 16.27 19.85
N LYS A 432 12.77 17.40 20.33
CA LYS A 432 11.68 18.09 19.62
C LYS A 432 12.12 18.54 18.25
N ILE A 433 11.27 18.34 17.25
CA ILE A 433 11.49 18.76 15.86
C ILE A 433 10.56 19.95 15.58
N SER A 434 11.12 20.98 14.99
CA SER A 434 10.36 22.16 14.55
C SER A 434 10.41 22.21 13.02
N TYR A 435 9.26 22.18 12.39
CA TYR A 435 9.15 22.28 10.94
C TYR A 435 8.87 23.71 10.49
N PRO A 436 9.34 24.12 9.30
CA PRO A 436 9.02 25.42 8.71
C PRO A 436 7.50 25.58 8.50
N LYS A 437 7.01 26.82 8.58
CA LYS A 437 5.63 27.11 8.19
C LYS A 437 5.42 26.88 6.70
N TYR A 438 4.25 26.41 6.34
CA TYR A 438 3.87 26.21 4.93
C TYR A 438 3.74 27.57 4.22
N ASP A 439 4.17 27.61 2.96
CA ASP A 439 4.13 28.84 2.14
C ASP A 439 2.87 28.94 1.26
N GLY A 440 2.06 27.88 1.18
CA GLY A 440 0.86 27.83 0.35
C GLY A 440 1.13 27.76 -1.17
N VAL A 441 2.40 27.67 -1.57
CA VAL A 441 2.84 27.65 -2.98
C VAL A 441 3.53 26.33 -3.32
N LEU A 442 4.53 25.94 -2.55
CA LEU A 442 5.24 24.67 -2.67
C LEU A 442 4.92 23.72 -1.52
N THR A 443 4.68 24.28 -0.35
CA THR A 443 4.39 23.53 0.88
C THR A 443 2.99 23.86 1.37
N PHE A 444 2.25 22.86 1.82
CA PHE A 444 0.83 22.97 2.15
C PHE A 444 0.53 22.26 3.46
N ASP A 445 -0.52 22.71 4.15
CA ASP A 445 -1.04 22.03 5.32
C ASP A 445 -1.77 20.71 4.97
N LYS A 446 -2.02 19.89 5.99
CA LYS A 446 -2.73 18.62 5.83
C LYS A 446 -4.17 18.81 5.30
N PRO A 447 -5.00 19.74 5.82
CA PRO A 447 -6.35 19.98 5.29
C PRO A 447 -6.38 20.29 3.79
N SER A 448 -5.54 21.24 3.34
CA SER A 448 -5.42 21.59 1.91
C SER A 448 -4.98 20.42 1.04
N SER A 449 -4.18 19.52 1.59
CA SER A 449 -3.72 18.32 0.89
C SER A 449 -4.83 17.27 0.81
N VAL A 450 -5.54 17.02 1.91
CA VAL A 450 -6.68 16.08 1.96
C VAL A 450 -7.80 16.49 1.00
N TYR A 451 -8.06 17.79 0.87
CA TYR A 451 -9.03 18.29 -0.11
C TYR A 451 -8.71 17.80 -1.54
N LEU A 452 -7.42 17.78 -1.91
CA LEU A 452 -6.97 17.30 -3.23
C LEU A 452 -6.92 15.76 -3.35
N SER A 453 -7.22 15.03 -2.30
CA SER A 453 -7.31 13.56 -2.38
C SER A 453 -8.63 13.08 -3.01
N GLY A 454 -9.61 13.96 -3.15
CA GLY A 454 -10.94 13.62 -3.64
C GLY A 454 -11.75 12.75 -2.67
N THR A 455 -11.30 12.61 -1.43
CA THR A 455 -12.00 11.84 -0.40
C THR A 455 -13.22 12.60 0.07
N ASN A 456 -14.40 12.00 -0.04
CA ASN A 456 -15.67 12.55 0.41
C ASN A 456 -16.42 11.54 1.27
N HIS A 457 -16.92 11.98 2.42
CA HIS A 457 -17.68 11.17 3.37
C HIS A 457 -18.93 11.92 3.82
N ALA A 458 -19.97 11.16 4.16
CA ALA A 458 -21.14 11.73 4.79
C ALA A 458 -20.80 12.17 6.22
N ASP A 459 -21.28 13.36 6.61
CA ASP A 459 -21.03 13.90 7.97
C ASP A 459 -21.69 13.06 9.06
N ASP A 460 -22.79 12.38 8.70
CA ASP A 460 -23.57 11.53 9.60
C ASP A 460 -23.49 10.06 9.12
N GLN A 461 -22.37 9.42 9.43
CA GLN A 461 -22.11 8.00 9.20
C GLN A 461 -21.33 7.40 10.36
N PRO A 462 -21.33 6.06 10.54
CA PRO A 462 -20.58 5.43 11.62
C PRO A 462 -19.10 5.76 11.59
N CYS A 463 -18.52 5.97 12.76
CA CYS A 463 -17.09 6.17 12.90
C CYS A 463 -16.34 4.90 12.50
N HIS A 464 -15.34 5.07 11.67
CA HIS A 464 -14.55 3.94 11.19
C HIS A 464 -13.28 3.69 12.01
N LEU A 465 -12.84 4.68 12.79
CA LEU A 465 -11.73 4.57 13.70
C LEU A 465 -12.28 4.35 15.09
N LEU A 466 -12.22 3.13 15.56
CA LEU A 466 -12.65 2.76 16.90
C LEU A 466 -11.42 2.61 17.78
N LEU A 467 -11.42 3.31 18.92
CA LEU A 467 -10.43 3.09 19.97
C LEU A 467 -10.84 1.84 20.75
N ASN A 468 -9.97 0.83 20.74
CA ASN A 468 -10.19 -0.39 21.53
C ASN A 468 -10.17 -0.09 23.04
N ASP A 469 -9.32 0.84 23.45
CA ASP A 469 -9.23 1.38 24.80
C ASP A 469 -9.32 2.89 24.73
N LYS A 470 -10.43 3.46 25.21
CA LYS A 470 -10.71 4.92 25.15
C LYS A 470 -9.78 5.72 26.07
N ASP A 471 -9.26 5.10 27.11
CA ASP A 471 -8.42 5.76 28.10
C ASP A 471 -6.93 5.68 27.75
N LEU A 472 -6.53 4.79 26.84
CA LEU A 472 -5.12 4.57 26.47
C LEU A 472 -4.42 5.87 26.02
N SER A 473 -5.11 6.70 25.26
CA SER A 473 -4.54 7.96 24.77
C SER A 473 -4.22 8.93 25.92
N THR A 474 -5.11 9.06 26.91
CA THR A 474 -4.95 9.98 28.05
C THR A 474 -4.05 9.43 29.14
N THR A 475 -4.04 8.13 29.37
CA THR A 475 -3.29 7.48 30.46
C THR A 475 -1.87 7.06 30.06
N TYR A 476 -1.59 6.94 28.75
CA TYR A 476 -0.32 6.39 28.31
C TYR A 476 0.28 7.12 27.10
N THR A 477 -0.41 7.18 25.95
CA THR A 477 0.26 7.63 24.71
C THR A 477 0.57 9.12 24.70
N ILE A 478 -0.25 9.97 25.35
CA ILE A 478 0.02 11.40 25.51
C ILE A 478 1.19 11.61 26.48
N GLU A 479 1.15 10.97 27.63
CA GLU A 479 2.17 11.19 28.67
C GLU A 479 3.54 10.65 28.26
N GLU A 480 3.57 9.43 27.68
CA GLU A 480 4.84 8.77 27.37
C GLU A 480 5.41 9.21 26.01
N TYR A 481 4.56 9.44 24.98
CA TYR A 481 5.01 9.68 23.60
C TYR A 481 4.52 10.98 22.98
N ASP A 482 3.81 11.86 23.73
CA ASP A 482 3.23 13.10 23.23
C ASP A 482 2.29 12.85 22.04
N GLU A 483 1.52 11.78 22.09
CA GLU A 483 0.57 11.26 21.08
C GLU A 483 1.08 11.39 19.64
N PRO A 484 1.87 10.43 19.16
CA PRO A 484 2.50 10.51 17.84
C PRO A 484 1.49 10.44 16.68
N ALA A 485 0.24 10.00 16.93
CA ALA A 485 -0.81 9.96 15.92
C ALA A 485 -1.10 11.32 15.28
N GLN A 486 -0.94 12.42 16.04
CA GLN A 486 -1.04 13.78 15.52
C GLN A 486 -0.07 14.06 14.36
N ARG A 487 1.06 13.34 14.33
CA ARG A 487 2.17 13.58 13.42
C ARG A 487 2.21 12.57 12.29
N TYR A 488 2.11 11.27 12.58
CA TYR A 488 2.15 10.26 11.52
C TYR A 488 0.87 10.20 10.69
N CYS A 489 -0.27 10.65 11.23
CA CYS A 489 -1.51 10.72 10.46
C CYS A 489 -1.37 11.72 9.30
N PRO A 490 -1.43 11.27 8.03
CA PRO A 490 -1.23 12.13 6.88
C PRO A 490 -2.44 13.00 6.56
N ALA A 491 -3.56 12.77 7.26
CA ALA A 491 -4.81 13.50 7.08
C ALA A 491 -5.14 14.44 8.25
N GLY A 492 -4.32 14.42 9.34
CA GLY A 492 -4.55 15.26 10.50
C GLY A 492 -5.90 14.98 11.21
N VAL A 493 -6.23 13.68 11.35
CA VAL A 493 -7.48 13.24 12.00
C VAL A 493 -7.40 13.36 13.51
N TYR A 494 -6.19 13.26 14.06
CA TYR A 494 -5.96 13.27 15.50
C TYR A 494 -5.41 14.62 15.94
N GLU A 495 -6.03 15.18 16.96
CA GLU A 495 -5.58 16.39 17.63
C GLU A 495 -5.64 16.19 19.15
N VAL A 496 -4.63 16.70 19.86
CA VAL A 496 -4.64 16.77 21.33
C VAL A 496 -5.01 18.19 21.70
N GLU A 497 -6.19 18.35 22.30
CA GLU A 497 -6.62 19.63 22.84
C GLU A 497 -6.20 19.75 24.30
N SER A 498 -5.47 20.80 24.66
CA SER A 498 -5.17 21.16 26.04
C SER A 498 -6.38 21.83 26.67
N VAL A 499 -7.32 21.05 27.15
CA VAL A 499 -8.34 21.49 28.11
C VAL A 499 -7.87 20.98 29.46
N SER A 500 -8.45 21.46 30.56
CA SER A 500 -8.13 20.96 31.93
C SER A 500 -8.18 19.44 32.10
N TYR A 501 -8.55 18.74 31.04
CA TYR A 501 -8.40 17.29 30.81
C TYR A 501 -7.96 17.09 29.34
N THR A 502 -6.89 16.36 29.13
CA THR A 502 -6.35 16.03 27.81
C THR A 502 -7.31 15.07 27.09
N HIS A 503 -7.87 15.49 25.97
CA HIS A 503 -8.71 14.63 25.13
C HIS A 503 -8.08 14.47 23.75
N LEU A 504 -8.02 13.25 23.26
CA LEU A 504 -7.74 12.96 21.86
C LEU A 504 -9.07 13.06 21.10
N ARG A 505 -9.16 13.99 20.16
CA ARG A 505 -10.29 14.08 19.24
C ARG A 505 -9.91 13.53 17.88
N ALA A 506 -10.72 12.64 17.36
CA ALA A 506 -10.68 12.22 15.96
C ALA A 506 -11.73 13.03 15.19
N HIS A 507 -11.27 13.84 14.23
CA HIS A 507 -12.16 14.56 13.33
C HIS A 507 -12.67 13.64 12.22
N GLU A 508 -13.92 13.27 12.28
CA GLU A 508 -14.52 12.16 11.54
C GLU A 508 -14.88 12.45 10.09
N THR A 509 -14.84 13.70 9.63
CA THR A 509 -15.65 14.09 8.47
C THR A 509 -14.96 14.14 7.12
N LEU A 510 -13.65 13.92 6.95
CA LEU A 510 -13.04 14.10 5.62
C LEU A 510 -11.80 13.24 5.31
N ARG A 511 -11.42 12.22 6.15
CA ARG A 511 -10.01 11.81 6.13
C ARG A 511 -9.76 10.31 6.16
N TYR A 512 -10.62 9.57 5.59
CA TYR A 512 -10.93 8.16 5.80
C TYR A 512 -9.92 7.11 5.36
N LEU A 513 -9.27 7.31 4.23
CA LEU A 513 -8.53 6.23 3.55
C LEU A 513 -7.13 5.98 4.09
N VAL A 514 -6.54 6.96 4.75
CA VAL A 514 -5.14 6.92 5.10
C VAL A 514 -4.90 6.47 6.53
N CYS A 515 -5.73 6.92 7.48
CA CYS A 515 -5.51 6.64 8.89
C CYS A 515 -5.94 5.24 9.32
N ARG A 516 -6.89 4.61 8.64
CA ARG A 516 -7.30 3.23 8.93
C ARG A 516 -6.16 2.22 8.82
N LEU A 517 -5.13 2.53 8.04
CA LEU A 517 -4.00 1.65 7.79
C LEU A 517 -2.89 1.75 8.85
N LEU A 518 -2.93 2.75 9.73
CA LEU A 518 -1.83 3.04 10.65
C LEU A 518 -2.14 2.73 12.12
N LEU A 519 -3.38 2.53 12.49
CA LEU A 519 -3.81 2.54 13.90
C LEU A 519 -4.39 1.23 14.42
N GLU A 520 -4.62 0.28 13.59
CA GLU A 520 -5.00 -1.06 14.01
C GLU A 520 -3.78 -1.97 13.92
#